data_a7992f41b29b4f2c3fdf3def6814996f
#
_entry.id   a7992f41b29b4f2c3fdf3def6814996f
#
_cell.length_a   1.000
_cell.length_b   1.000
_cell.length_c   1.000
_cell.angle_alpha   90.00
_cell.angle_beta   90.00
_cell.angle_gamma   90.00
#
_symmetry.space_group_name_H-M   'P 1'
#
loop_
_entity.id
_entity.type
_entity.pdbx_description
1 polymer ?
#
loop_
_entity_poly.entity_id
_entity_poly.type
_entity_poly.pdbx_seq_one_letter_code
_entity_poly.pdbx_strand_id
1 'polypeptide(L)'
;MIIRPRLRVLAVCAVLAAGATAADPGAAVDLTRGAGTGAEQRDGATVSRLPQLPTGGRRIFAHHILVAYYGTAHNAALGVLGEVPPAEMTRRLRAAARPFGSSTRKVQIVYELIVAVADASPGSDGDYSHLIPRSYVEQYVRAARRHKALLVLDLQPGRSGFLPTAQAFAWALRKPFVGLALDPEWRMGPHEVPAQTIGSVKAAEVNRVSRFVARLTRRHRLPQKLFMVHQFRTDMVQHIERVRRHKVLAMVQHVDGFGSQQQKLSTYHNVARPQRFHLGFKLFYDEDSDLFTPREVRGLRPRVDYVSYQ
;
A
#
# COMPACT_ATOMS: atom_id res chain seq x y z
N MET A 1 18.43 37.81 9.75
CA MET A 1 17.40 37.79 8.69
C MET A 1 16.96 36.33 8.52
N ILE A 2 15.87 35.95 9.19
CA ILE A 2 15.42 34.56 9.31
C ILE A 2 14.51 34.29 8.13
N ILE A 3 14.98 33.48 7.17
CA ILE A 3 14.17 33.04 6.02
C ILE A 3 13.27 31.91 6.52
N ARG A 4 11.98 32.19 6.66
CA ARG A 4 10.94 31.18 6.92
C ARG A 4 10.70 30.38 5.64
N PRO A 5 10.79 29.02 5.65
CA PRO A 5 10.41 28.23 4.49
C PRO A 5 8.90 28.36 4.26
N ARG A 6 8.51 28.80 3.08
CA ARG A 6 7.12 28.78 2.63
C ARG A 6 6.70 27.33 2.40
N LEU A 7 5.92 26.80 3.30
CA LEU A 7 5.22 25.54 3.13
C LEU A 7 4.21 25.71 1.97
N ARG A 8 4.52 25.22 0.80
CA ARG A 8 3.55 25.11 -0.28
C ARG A 8 2.66 23.90 0.03
N VAL A 9 1.50 24.18 0.61
CA VAL A 9 0.42 23.21 0.78
C VAL A 9 -0.14 22.94 -0.61
N LEU A 10 -0.02 21.70 -1.09
CA LEU A 10 -0.69 21.25 -2.30
C LEU A 10 -2.21 21.36 -2.11
N ALA A 11 -2.82 22.30 -2.80
CA ALA A 11 -4.28 22.43 -2.87
C ALA A 11 -4.81 21.25 -3.70
N VAL A 12 -5.36 20.23 -3.06
CA VAL A 12 -6.12 19.17 -3.73
C VAL A 12 -7.46 19.79 -4.16
N CYS A 13 -7.62 20.05 -5.46
CA CYS A 13 -8.89 20.47 -6.05
C CYS A 13 -9.92 19.35 -5.89
N ALA A 14 -10.99 19.64 -5.15
CA ALA A 14 -12.17 18.78 -5.06
C ALA A 14 -12.87 18.74 -6.42
N VAL A 15 -12.90 17.60 -7.08
CA VAL A 15 -13.75 17.33 -8.24
C VAL A 15 -15.08 16.81 -7.74
N LEU A 16 -16.13 17.60 -7.93
CA LEU A 16 -17.53 17.23 -7.71
C LEU A 16 -17.92 16.10 -8.68
N ALA A 17 -18.23 14.92 -8.17
CA ALA A 17 -18.82 13.83 -8.94
C ALA A 17 -20.34 13.99 -8.94
N ALA A 18 -20.92 14.28 -10.11
CA ALA A 18 -22.36 14.23 -10.35
C ALA A 18 -22.83 12.77 -10.36
N GLY A 19 -23.89 12.47 -9.61
CA GLY A 19 -24.49 11.16 -9.55
C GLY A 19 -25.31 10.83 -10.82
N ALA A 20 -25.24 9.58 -11.24
CA ALA A 20 -26.19 8.98 -12.17
C ALA A 20 -26.68 7.64 -11.58
N THR A 21 -27.96 7.59 -11.29
CA THR A 21 -28.71 6.40 -10.92
C THR A 21 -29.03 5.57 -12.16
N ALA A 22 -28.80 4.26 -12.12
CA ALA A 22 -29.40 3.34 -13.09
C ALA A 22 -29.82 2.04 -12.39
N ALA A 23 -31.07 1.67 -12.70
CA ALA A 23 -31.83 0.59 -12.12
C ALA A 23 -31.43 -0.79 -12.64
N ASP A 24 -31.73 -1.79 -11.79
CA ASP A 24 -31.63 -3.22 -12.03
C ASP A 24 -32.81 -3.73 -12.87
N PRO A 25 -32.66 -4.77 -13.68
CA PRO A 25 -33.69 -5.78 -13.74
C PRO A 25 -33.16 -7.21 -13.62
N GLY A 26 -33.83 -7.99 -12.79
CA GLY A 26 -33.60 -9.37 -12.52
C GLY A 26 -33.89 -10.33 -13.67
N ALA A 27 -33.29 -11.51 -13.57
CA ALA A 27 -33.69 -12.69 -14.36
C ALA A 27 -33.57 -13.96 -13.51
N ALA A 28 -34.56 -14.81 -13.70
CA ALA A 28 -34.94 -15.96 -12.93
C ALA A 28 -34.04 -17.19 -13.13
N VAL A 29 -34.07 -18.04 -12.10
CA VAL A 29 -33.42 -19.33 -11.99
C VAL A 29 -34.23 -20.41 -12.71
N ASP A 30 -33.58 -21.30 -13.44
CA ASP A 30 -34.11 -22.56 -13.88
C ASP A 30 -33.34 -23.74 -13.27
N LEU A 31 -34.08 -24.62 -12.59
CA LEU A 31 -33.60 -25.82 -11.92
C LEU A 31 -33.96 -27.04 -12.77
N THR A 32 -32.98 -27.74 -13.34
CA THR A 32 -33.19 -29.11 -13.82
C THR A 32 -32.18 -30.09 -13.21
N ARG A 33 -32.75 -31.09 -12.56
CA ARG A 33 -32.09 -32.25 -12.01
C ARG A 33 -31.58 -33.19 -13.12
N GLY A 34 -30.36 -33.68 -12.93
CA GLY A 34 -29.84 -34.84 -13.67
C GLY A 34 -29.12 -35.77 -12.70
N ALA A 35 -29.69 -36.93 -12.43
CA ALA A 35 -29.07 -37.99 -11.69
C ALA A 35 -28.15 -38.84 -12.62
N GLY A 36 -26.95 -39.09 -12.17
CA GLY A 36 -26.00 -39.97 -12.87
C GLY A 36 -25.13 -40.74 -11.87
N THR A 37 -25.24 -42.02 -11.91
CA THR A 37 -24.67 -43.07 -11.06
C THR A 37 -23.15 -43.21 -11.19
N GLY A 38 -22.52 -43.36 -10.04
CA GLY A 38 -21.40 -44.20 -9.65
C GLY A 38 -20.17 -44.45 -10.54
N ALA A 39 -19.03 -43.97 -10.06
CA ALA A 39 -17.77 -44.70 -10.07
C ALA A 39 -16.91 -44.14 -8.92
N GLU A 40 -16.68 -44.93 -7.89
CA GLU A 40 -15.67 -44.65 -6.85
C GLU A 40 -14.28 -44.61 -7.45
N GLN A 41 -13.79 -43.44 -7.80
CA GLN A 41 -12.39 -43.17 -8.05
C GLN A 41 -11.77 -42.77 -6.73
N ARG A 42 -10.91 -43.62 -6.16
CA ARG A 42 -10.07 -43.30 -5.00
C ARG A 42 -9.22 -42.09 -5.33
N ASP A 43 -9.66 -40.92 -4.90
CA ASP A 43 -8.90 -39.69 -4.98
C ASP A 43 -7.63 -39.80 -4.13
N GLY A 44 -6.51 -39.89 -4.82
CA GLY A 44 -5.21 -39.65 -4.24
C GLY A 44 -5.27 -38.24 -3.59
N ALA A 45 -5.06 -38.19 -2.29
CA ALA A 45 -5.08 -36.96 -1.53
C ALA A 45 -4.16 -35.91 -2.17
N THR A 46 -4.74 -34.96 -2.89
CA THR A 46 -4.02 -33.84 -3.48
C THR A 46 -3.49 -33.03 -2.31
N VAL A 47 -2.21 -33.16 -2.01
CA VAL A 47 -1.52 -32.35 -1.01
C VAL A 47 -1.73 -30.90 -1.42
N SER A 48 -2.68 -30.23 -0.78
CA SER A 48 -3.01 -28.83 -1.06
C SER A 48 -1.76 -27.98 -0.83
N ARG A 49 -1.10 -27.60 -1.92
CA ARG A 49 0.10 -26.75 -1.84
C ARG A 49 -0.28 -25.43 -1.18
N LEU A 50 0.43 -25.09 -0.10
CA LEU A 50 0.25 -23.81 0.58
C LEU A 50 0.40 -22.64 -0.41
N PRO A 51 -0.43 -21.58 -0.29
CA PRO A 51 -0.35 -20.40 -1.13
C PRO A 51 1.05 -19.78 -1.12
N GLN A 52 1.50 -19.34 -2.29
CA GLN A 52 2.81 -18.70 -2.50
C GLN A 52 2.65 -17.26 -2.96
N LEU A 53 3.74 -16.49 -2.88
CA LEU A 53 3.87 -15.17 -3.48
C LEU A 53 3.88 -15.26 -5.01
N PRO A 54 3.60 -14.16 -5.74
CA PRO A 54 3.51 -14.17 -7.21
C PRO A 54 4.76 -14.66 -7.93
N THR A 55 5.94 -14.45 -7.35
CA THR A 55 7.24 -14.88 -7.87
C THR A 55 7.73 -16.20 -7.25
N GLY A 56 6.87 -16.87 -6.51
CA GLY A 56 7.17 -18.08 -5.76
C GLY A 56 7.62 -17.82 -4.33
N GLY A 57 7.74 -18.91 -3.56
CA GLY A 57 8.15 -18.82 -2.16
C GLY A 57 7.10 -18.19 -1.23
N ARG A 58 7.53 -17.94 0.02
CA ARG A 58 6.62 -17.45 1.08
C ARG A 58 7.16 -16.26 1.86
N ARG A 59 8.38 -15.77 1.54
CA ARG A 59 9.02 -14.61 2.20
C ARG A 59 9.22 -13.49 1.19
N ILE A 60 8.83 -12.26 1.57
CA ILE A 60 8.82 -11.08 0.68
C ILE A 60 10.25 -10.70 0.25
N PHE A 61 11.14 -10.48 1.22
CA PHE A 61 12.48 -9.93 0.97
C PHE A 61 13.59 -11.00 0.89
N ALA A 62 13.27 -12.26 0.61
CA ALA A 62 14.29 -13.32 0.55
C ALA A 62 15.41 -13.00 -0.45
N HIS A 63 15.02 -12.64 -1.69
CA HIS A 63 15.96 -12.35 -2.79
C HIS A 63 15.44 -11.21 -3.67
N HIS A 64 14.61 -10.31 -3.11
CA HIS A 64 13.96 -9.26 -3.90
C HIS A 64 14.25 -7.87 -3.33
N ILE A 65 14.32 -6.90 -4.24
CA ILE A 65 14.03 -5.51 -4.00
C ILE A 65 12.63 -5.24 -4.56
N LEU A 66 11.82 -4.49 -3.83
CA LEU A 66 10.49 -4.15 -4.25
C LEU A 66 10.46 -2.76 -4.86
N VAL A 67 9.79 -2.62 -6.00
CA VAL A 67 9.62 -1.32 -6.65
C VAL A 67 8.15 -1.10 -6.97
N ALA A 68 7.61 0.02 -6.56
CA ALA A 68 6.21 0.35 -6.63
C ALA A 68 5.93 1.61 -7.45
N TYR A 69 4.72 1.67 -8.02
CA TYR A 69 4.02 2.90 -8.32
C TYR A 69 2.96 3.14 -7.27
N TYR A 70 2.88 4.37 -6.78
CA TYR A 70 1.97 4.86 -5.75
C TYR A 70 0.87 5.75 -6.37
N GLY A 71 -0.32 5.72 -5.80
CA GLY A 71 -1.43 6.57 -6.20
C GLY A 71 -2.78 5.90 -5.97
N THR A 72 -3.86 6.52 -6.47
CA THR A 72 -5.20 5.91 -6.43
C THR A 72 -5.72 5.61 -7.83
N ALA A 73 -6.80 4.84 -7.92
CA ALA A 73 -7.37 4.45 -9.20
C ALA A 73 -8.02 5.63 -9.92
N HIS A 74 -7.72 5.79 -11.21
CA HIS A 74 -8.35 6.78 -12.10
C HIS A 74 -8.17 8.25 -11.67
N ASN A 75 -7.12 8.55 -10.89
CA ASN A 75 -6.80 9.91 -10.49
C ASN A 75 -5.28 10.14 -10.54
N ALA A 76 -4.82 10.85 -11.56
CA ALA A 76 -3.41 11.18 -11.76
C ALA A 76 -2.87 12.17 -10.72
N ALA A 77 -3.73 12.98 -10.10
CA ALA A 77 -3.31 13.99 -9.12
C ALA A 77 -2.79 13.37 -7.80
N LEU A 78 -3.07 12.08 -7.56
CA LEU A 78 -2.62 11.36 -6.36
C LEU A 78 -1.46 10.39 -6.64
N GLY A 79 -0.88 10.44 -7.83
CA GLY A 79 0.31 9.70 -8.18
C GLY A 79 0.21 8.84 -9.44
N VAL A 80 1.36 8.43 -9.93
CA VAL A 80 1.57 7.77 -11.24
C VAL A 80 0.83 6.45 -11.42
N LEU A 81 0.39 5.81 -10.35
CA LEU A 81 -0.37 4.55 -10.42
C LEU A 81 -1.71 4.75 -11.12
N GLY A 82 -2.35 5.90 -10.95
CA GLY A 82 -3.68 6.22 -11.47
C GLY A 82 -3.71 6.96 -12.82
N GLU A 83 -2.55 7.35 -13.36
CA GLU A 83 -2.46 8.13 -14.61
C GLU A 83 -3.02 7.39 -15.84
N VAL A 84 -2.80 6.10 -15.89
CA VAL A 84 -3.14 5.26 -17.06
C VAL A 84 -3.74 3.94 -16.61
N PRO A 85 -4.45 3.22 -17.51
CA PRO A 85 -5.00 1.91 -17.18
C PRO A 85 -3.95 0.92 -16.66
N PRO A 86 -4.31 -0.05 -15.79
CA PRO A 86 -3.36 -0.94 -15.10
C PRO A 86 -2.40 -1.70 -16.00
N ALA A 87 -2.76 -2.04 -17.23
CA ALA A 87 -1.87 -2.73 -18.17
C ALA A 87 -0.69 -1.85 -18.60
N GLU A 88 -0.99 -0.61 -18.98
CA GLU A 88 0.00 0.39 -19.37
C GLU A 88 0.84 0.84 -18.15
N MET A 89 0.20 1.09 -17.02
CA MET A 89 0.87 1.38 -15.76
C MET A 89 1.89 0.27 -15.42
N THR A 90 1.50 -1.00 -15.55
CA THR A 90 2.41 -2.13 -15.31
C THR A 90 3.63 -2.12 -16.24
N ARG A 91 3.43 -1.76 -17.50
CA ARG A 91 4.51 -1.66 -18.49
C ARG A 91 5.51 -0.57 -18.07
N ARG A 92 5.01 0.61 -17.70
CA ARG A 92 5.82 1.74 -17.21
C ARG A 92 6.57 1.37 -15.92
N LEU A 93 5.87 0.79 -14.95
CA LEU A 93 6.47 0.35 -13.69
C LEU A 93 7.59 -0.67 -13.90
N ARG A 94 7.42 -1.64 -14.79
CA ARG A 94 8.49 -2.61 -15.10
C ARG A 94 9.72 -1.95 -15.71
N ALA A 95 9.54 -0.95 -16.55
CA ALA A 95 10.66 -0.18 -17.13
C ALA A 95 11.41 0.60 -16.03
N ALA A 96 10.69 1.32 -15.17
CA ALA A 96 11.27 2.06 -14.04
C ALA A 96 11.95 1.14 -13.01
N ALA A 97 11.39 -0.05 -12.81
CA ALA A 97 11.88 -0.99 -11.81
C ALA A 97 13.13 -1.79 -12.25
N ARG A 98 13.30 -2.03 -13.56
CA ARG A 98 14.38 -2.86 -14.08
C ARG A 98 15.79 -2.49 -13.58
N PRO A 99 16.18 -1.20 -13.49
CA PRO A 99 17.51 -0.80 -13.03
C PRO A 99 17.82 -1.11 -11.57
N PHE A 100 16.81 -1.45 -10.75
CA PHE A 100 17.02 -1.83 -9.35
C PHE A 100 17.48 -3.29 -9.18
N GLY A 101 17.30 -4.12 -10.20
CA GLY A 101 17.73 -5.51 -10.17
C GLY A 101 19.25 -5.68 -10.13
N SER A 102 19.70 -6.80 -9.57
CA SER A 102 21.09 -7.22 -9.55
C SER A 102 21.19 -8.76 -9.66
N SER A 103 22.41 -9.29 -9.73
CA SER A 103 22.67 -10.73 -9.71
C SER A 103 22.16 -11.41 -8.44
N THR A 104 22.16 -10.68 -7.31
CA THR A 104 21.77 -11.20 -5.98
C THR A 104 20.35 -10.82 -5.56
N ARG A 105 19.75 -9.80 -6.18
CA ARG A 105 18.40 -9.30 -5.86
C ARG A 105 17.56 -9.08 -7.11
N LYS A 106 16.53 -9.89 -7.27
CA LYS A 106 15.54 -9.72 -8.34
C LYS A 106 14.56 -8.61 -8.01
N VAL A 107 13.97 -8.00 -9.03
CA VAL A 107 12.91 -7.01 -8.83
C VAL A 107 11.56 -7.72 -8.69
N GLN A 108 10.80 -7.33 -7.67
CA GLN A 108 9.37 -7.61 -7.54
C GLN A 108 8.61 -6.29 -7.65
N ILE A 109 7.74 -6.18 -8.66
CA ILE A 109 6.89 -4.98 -8.81
C ILE A 109 5.73 -5.00 -7.82
N VAL A 110 5.33 -3.80 -7.38
CA VAL A 110 4.24 -3.58 -6.42
C VAL A 110 3.32 -2.48 -6.95
N TYR A 111 2.02 -2.66 -6.78
CA TYR A 111 1.04 -1.60 -6.91
C TYR A 111 0.70 -1.11 -5.50
N GLU A 112 0.98 0.14 -5.18
CA GLU A 112 0.65 0.75 -3.89
C GLU A 112 -0.54 1.67 -4.11
N LEU A 113 -1.73 1.13 -3.82
CA LEU A 113 -3.02 1.72 -4.14
C LEU A 113 -3.64 2.37 -2.90
N ILE A 114 -3.82 3.68 -2.93
CA ILE A 114 -4.61 4.38 -1.92
C ILE A 114 -6.06 3.94 -2.07
N VAL A 115 -6.61 3.31 -1.05
CA VAL A 115 -7.98 2.77 -1.04
C VAL A 115 -8.91 3.47 -0.05
N ALA A 116 -8.35 4.17 0.93
CA ALA A 116 -9.02 5.17 1.74
C ALA A 116 -8.28 6.49 1.48
N VAL A 117 -8.96 7.46 0.92
CA VAL A 117 -8.41 8.75 0.49
C VAL A 117 -8.81 9.81 1.49
N ALA A 118 -7.83 10.57 1.98
CA ALA A 118 -8.09 11.72 2.84
C ALA A 118 -8.72 12.86 2.03
N ASP A 119 -9.73 13.53 2.61
CA ASP A 119 -10.49 14.61 2.01
C ASP A 119 -10.27 15.94 2.73
N ALA A 120 -10.39 17.04 2.00
CA ALA A 120 -10.34 18.39 2.57
C ALA A 120 -11.65 18.77 3.32
N SER A 121 -12.73 18.01 3.10
CA SER A 121 -14.05 18.22 3.70
C SER A 121 -14.46 17.03 4.57
N PRO A 122 -15.32 17.24 5.58
CA PRO A 122 -15.64 16.21 6.57
C PRO A 122 -16.43 15.01 6.04
N GLY A 123 -17.03 15.12 4.85
CA GLY A 123 -17.98 14.12 4.39
C GLY A 123 -19.27 14.08 5.22
N SER A 124 -20.12 13.10 4.97
CA SER A 124 -21.39 12.94 5.71
C SER A 124 -21.20 12.36 7.13
N ASP A 125 -20.09 11.66 7.37
CA ASP A 125 -19.75 11.02 8.65
C ASP A 125 -18.75 11.84 9.49
N GLY A 126 -18.22 12.93 8.93
CA GLY A 126 -17.31 13.85 9.63
C GLY A 126 -15.88 13.33 9.73
N ASP A 127 -15.51 12.28 9.01
CA ASP A 127 -14.20 11.63 9.18
C ASP A 127 -13.08 12.15 8.26
N TYR A 128 -13.42 12.98 7.26
CA TYR A 128 -12.45 13.52 6.28
C TYR A 128 -11.72 12.44 5.47
N SER A 129 -12.42 11.37 5.12
CA SER A 129 -11.88 10.30 4.28
C SER A 129 -13.02 9.58 3.58
N HIS A 130 -12.73 9.04 2.39
CA HIS A 130 -13.67 8.14 1.70
C HIS A 130 -12.98 6.88 1.20
N LEU A 131 -13.72 5.80 1.08
CA LEU A 131 -13.24 4.58 0.45
C LEU A 131 -13.48 4.68 -1.07
N ILE A 132 -12.48 4.34 -1.87
CA ILE A 132 -12.70 4.24 -3.32
C ILE A 132 -13.66 3.08 -3.64
N PRO A 133 -14.39 3.14 -4.78
CA PRO A 133 -15.29 2.07 -5.19
C PRO A 133 -14.61 0.69 -5.17
N ARG A 134 -15.30 -0.29 -4.60
CA ARG A 134 -14.79 -1.67 -4.51
C ARG A 134 -14.37 -2.23 -5.87
N SER A 135 -15.09 -1.89 -6.94
CA SER A 135 -14.79 -2.29 -8.32
C SER A 135 -13.38 -1.87 -8.76
N TYR A 136 -12.91 -0.69 -8.31
CA TYR A 136 -11.57 -0.20 -8.61
C TYR A 136 -10.51 -1.03 -7.88
N VAL A 137 -10.73 -1.33 -6.60
CA VAL A 137 -9.82 -2.22 -5.85
C VAL A 137 -9.75 -3.61 -6.50
N GLU A 138 -10.90 -4.17 -6.92
CA GLU A 138 -10.97 -5.46 -7.62
C GLU A 138 -10.23 -5.41 -8.97
N GLN A 139 -10.28 -4.29 -9.69
CA GLN A 139 -9.51 -4.10 -10.93
C GLN A 139 -8.01 -4.27 -10.68
N TYR A 140 -7.47 -3.62 -9.63
CA TYR A 140 -6.06 -3.73 -9.27
C TYR A 140 -5.70 -5.12 -8.69
N VAL A 141 -6.61 -5.77 -7.97
CA VAL A 141 -6.45 -7.17 -7.53
C VAL A 141 -6.32 -8.11 -8.74
N ARG A 142 -7.17 -7.95 -9.75
CA ARG A 142 -7.08 -8.74 -11.00
C ARG A 142 -5.80 -8.45 -11.77
N ALA A 143 -5.41 -7.18 -11.88
CA ALA A 143 -4.18 -6.76 -12.55
C ALA A 143 -2.94 -7.31 -11.83
N ALA A 144 -2.85 -7.19 -10.52
CA ALA A 144 -1.73 -7.71 -9.72
C ALA A 144 -1.58 -9.22 -9.89
N ARG A 145 -2.68 -9.99 -9.84
CA ARG A 145 -2.67 -11.43 -10.10
C ARG A 145 -2.16 -11.75 -11.50
N ARG A 146 -2.68 -11.07 -12.52
CA ARG A 146 -2.31 -11.28 -13.94
C ARG A 146 -0.85 -11.00 -14.19
N HIS A 147 -0.34 -9.91 -13.64
CA HIS A 147 1.01 -9.43 -13.88
C HIS A 147 2.05 -9.93 -12.86
N LYS A 148 1.66 -10.83 -11.95
CA LYS A 148 2.52 -11.35 -10.87
C LYS A 148 3.11 -10.22 -10.00
N ALA A 149 2.34 -9.16 -9.78
CA ALA A 149 2.68 -8.06 -8.87
C ALA A 149 2.20 -8.34 -7.44
N LEU A 150 2.82 -7.68 -6.46
CA LEU A 150 2.20 -7.47 -5.16
C LEU A 150 1.25 -6.27 -5.26
N LEU A 151 0.26 -6.23 -4.39
CA LEU A 151 -0.64 -5.10 -4.20
C LEU A 151 -0.57 -4.69 -2.73
N VAL A 152 -0.34 -3.42 -2.46
CA VAL A 152 -0.43 -2.82 -1.14
C VAL A 152 -1.64 -1.91 -1.13
N LEU A 153 -2.53 -2.09 -0.17
CA LEU A 153 -3.67 -1.20 0.05
C LEU A 153 -3.22 -0.14 1.04
N ASP A 154 -3.15 1.10 0.60
CA ASP A 154 -2.75 2.21 1.45
C ASP A 154 -3.96 2.92 2.05
N LEU A 155 -3.87 3.27 3.33
CA LEU A 155 -4.94 3.84 4.11
C LEU A 155 -4.60 5.26 4.57
N GLN A 156 -5.44 6.22 4.16
CA GLN A 156 -5.46 7.59 4.61
C GLN A 156 -6.79 7.85 5.34
N PRO A 157 -6.91 7.48 6.63
CA PRO A 157 -8.20 7.29 7.28
C PRO A 157 -8.86 8.58 7.78
N GLY A 158 -8.27 9.76 7.60
CA GLY A 158 -8.80 10.98 8.19
C GLY A 158 -8.94 10.86 9.70
N ARG A 159 -10.12 11.18 10.23
CA ARG A 159 -10.46 11.04 11.65
C ARG A 159 -10.88 9.62 12.04
N SER A 160 -11.17 8.75 11.05
CA SER A 160 -11.40 7.32 11.28
C SER A 160 -10.13 6.63 11.76
N GLY A 161 -10.27 5.50 12.47
CA GLY A 161 -9.12 4.71 12.89
C GLY A 161 -8.62 3.76 11.80
N PHE A 162 -7.34 3.45 11.79
CA PHE A 162 -6.76 2.50 10.84
C PHE A 162 -7.38 1.09 10.92
N LEU A 163 -7.78 0.63 12.12
CA LEU A 163 -8.29 -0.74 12.26
C LEU A 163 -9.64 -0.97 11.58
N PRO A 164 -10.67 -0.15 11.78
CA PRO A 164 -11.95 -0.33 11.07
C PRO A 164 -11.77 -0.21 9.56
N THR A 165 -10.97 0.74 9.09
CA THR A 165 -10.64 0.91 7.66
C THR A 165 -9.96 -0.34 7.09
N ALA A 166 -8.95 -0.89 7.79
CA ALA A 166 -8.29 -2.13 7.37
C ALA A 166 -9.25 -3.34 7.34
N GLN A 167 -10.22 -3.40 8.27
CA GLN A 167 -11.22 -4.47 8.34
C GLN A 167 -12.16 -4.45 7.14
N ALA A 168 -12.52 -3.28 6.60
CA ALA A 168 -13.32 -3.16 5.39
C ALA A 168 -12.66 -3.84 4.18
N PHE A 169 -11.34 -3.93 4.17
CA PHE A 169 -10.56 -4.60 3.11
C PHE A 169 -10.13 -6.04 3.45
N ALA A 170 -10.69 -6.66 4.48
CA ALA A 170 -10.36 -8.03 4.87
C ALA A 170 -10.51 -9.04 3.71
N TRP A 171 -11.47 -8.82 2.83
CA TRP A 171 -11.72 -9.64 1.64
C TRP A 171 -10.52 -9.64 0.66
N ALA A 172 -9.89 -8.48 0.45
CA ALA A 172 -8.71 -8.34 -0.40
C ALA A 172 -7.46 -8.87 0.33
N LEU A 173 -7.31 -8.57 1.63
CA LEU A 173 -6.19 -9.04 2.45
C LEU A 173 -6.13 -10.57 2.59
N ARG A 174 -7.19 -11.32 2.28
CA ARG A 174 -7.15 -12.79 2.16
C ARG A 174 -6.41 -13.27 0.91
N LYS A 175 -6.12 -12.42 -0.06
CA LYS A 175 -5.33 -12.80 -1.23
C LYS A 175 -3.84 -12.88 -0.84
N PRO A 176 -3.08 -13.89 -1.30
CA PRO A 176 -1.69 -14.11 -0.88
C PRO A 176 -0.74 -12.94 -1.20
N PHE A 177 -1.04 -12.18 -2.24
CA PHE A 177 -0.20 -11.10 -2.77
C PHE A 177 -0.64 -9.68 -2.33
N VAL A 178 -1.64 -9.57 -1.44
CA VAL A 178 -2.15 -8.26 -0.97
C VAL A 178 -1.62 -7.97 0.42
N GLY A 179 -0.94 -6.84 0.57
CA GLY A 179 -0.44 -6.24 1.80
C GLY A 179 -1.23 -5.00 2.23
N LEU A 180 -0.76 -4.33 3.25
CA LEU A 180 -1.38 -3.13 3.81
C LEU A 180 -0.32 -2.08 4.11
N ALA A 181 -0.61 -0.81 3.81
CA ALA A 181 0.13 0.34 4.28
C ALA A 181 -0.76 1.22 5.17
N LEU A 182 -0.14 1.84 6.15
CA LEU A 182 -0.73 2.87 7.00
C LEU A 182 0.00 4.17 6.69
N ASP A 183 -0.76 5.21 6.36
CA ASP A 183 -0.23 6.54 6.12
C ASP A 183 -0.60 7.49 7.26
N PRO A 184 0.28 7.60 8.30
CA PRO A 184 0.03 8.42 9.48
C PRO A 184 -0.12 9.92 9.20
N GLU A 185 0.43 10.42 8.09
CA GLU A 185 0.25 11.81 7.69
C GLU A 185 -1.23 12.21 7.67
N TRP A 186 -2.08 11.26 7.27
CA TRP A 186 -3.52 11.44 7.13
C TRP A 186 -4.34 10.87 8.29
N ARG A 187 -3.72 10.52 9.41
CA ARG A 187 -4.42 10.07 10.63
C ARG A 187 -4.68 11.26 11.54
N MET A 188 -5.88 11.82 11.41
CA MET A 188 -6.29 13.04 12.09
C MET A 188 -6.82 12.79 13.50
N GLY A 189 -6.52 13.72 14.40
CA GLY A 189 -7.22 13.87 15.68
C GLY A 189 -8.61 14.50 15.53
N PRO A 190 -9.39 14.62 16.62
CA PRO A 190 -10.79 15.08 16.56
C PRO A 190 -11.00 16.48 15.96
N HIS A 191 -9.98 17.34 16.08
CA HIS A 191 -10.04 18.77 15.64
C HIS A 191 -9.06 19.05 14.50
N GLU A 192 -8.33 18.06 14.00
CA GLU A 192 -7.38 18.20 12.92
C GLU A 192 -8.06 18.00 11.57
N VAL A 193 -7.54 18.67 10.55
CA VAL A 193 -8.04 18.61 9.17
C VAL A 193 -6.89 18.19 8.25
N PRO A 194 -7.11 17.22 7.35
CA PRO A 194 -6.12 16.81 6.36
C PRO A 194 -5.58 17.99 5.56
N ALA A 195 -4.31 17.95 5.19
CA ALA A 195 -3.55 19.00 4.52
C ALA A 195 -3.33 20.30 5.33
N GLN A 196 -4.04 20.51 6.44
CA GLN A 196 -3.77 21.62 7.36
C GLN A 196 -2.85 21.20 8.51
N THR A 197 -2.87 19.91 8.85
CA THR A 197 -2.07 19.31 9.91
C THR A 197 -1.44 18.02 9.40
N ILE A 198 -0.17 17.79 9.74
CA ILE A 198 0.45 16.49 9.56
C ILE A 198 -0.02 15.58 10.69
N GLY A 199 -0.71 14.53 10.33
CA GLY A 199 -1.26 13.58 11.29
C GLY A 199 -0.23 12.72 12.00
N SER A 200 -0.70 11.92 12.96
CA SER A 200 0.16 10.99 13.69
C SER A 200 -0.60 9.77 14.20
N VAL A 201 0.14 8.70 14.49
CA VAL A 201 -0.37 7.45 15.02
C VAL A 201 0.46 6.97 16.22
N LYS A 202 -0.18 6.42 17.24
CA LYS A 202 0.52 5.74 18.33
C LYS A 202 0.89 4.31 17.93
N ALA A 203 2.07 3.83 18.36
CA ALA A 203 2.49 2.43 18.16
C ALA A 203 1.42 1.42 18.62
N ALA A 204 0.62 1.77 19.61
CA ALA A 204 -0.49 0.92 20.08
C ALA A 204 -1.54 0.68 18.99
N GLU A 205 -1.87 1.71 18.18
CA GLU A 205 -2.80 1.58 17.05
C GLU A 205 -2.18 0.75 15.92
N VAL A 206 -0.93 1.04 15.53
CA VAL A 206 -0.16 0.23 14.57
C VAL A 206 -0.15 -1.25 14.99
N ASN A 207 0.05 -1.51 16.28
CA ASN A 207 0.05 -2.87 16.84
C ASN A 207 -1.32 -3.54 16.79
N ARG A 208 -2.43 -2.81 16.90
CA ARG A 208 -3.79 -3.37 16.74
C ARG A 208 -4.00 -3.82 15.29
N VAL A 209 -3.63 -2.98 14.33
CA VAL A 209 -3.77 -3.28 12.90
C VAL A 209 -2.85 -4.41 12.47
N SER A 210 -1.56 -4.36 12.82
CA SER A 210 -0.60 -5.42 12.47
C SER A 210 -0.98 -6.78 13.07
N ARG A 211 -1.54 -6.80 14.28
CA ARG A 211 -2.09 -8.01 14.90
C ARG A 211 -3.29 -8.56 14.12
N PHE A 212 -4.18 -7.70 13.65
CA PHE A 212 -5.31 -8.09 12.80
C PHE A 212 -4.81 -8.76 11.52
N VAL A 213 -3.92 -8.10 10.76
CA VAL A 213 -3.36 -8.64 9.53
C VAL A 213 -2.58 -9.93 9.77
N ALA A 214 -1.80 -10.00 10.87
CA ALA A 214 -1.04 -11.20 11.23
C ALA A 214 -1.96 -12.39 11.60
N ARG A 215 -3.09 -12.15 12.30
CA ARG A 215 -4.08 -13.19 12.59
C ARG A 215 -4.73 -13.70 11.31
N LEU A 216 -5.15 -12.80 10.43
CA LEU A 216 -5.71 -13.14 9.12
C LEU A 216 -4.73 -13.98 8.30
N THR A 217 -3.45 -13.58 8.24
CA THR A 217 -2.40 -14.29 7.51
C THR A 217 -2.21 -15.72 8.04
N ARG A 218 -2.15 -15.90 9.36
CA ARG A 218 -2.03 -17.23 9.99
C ARG A 218 -3.27 -18.08 9.76
N ARG A 219 -4.48 -17.54 10.00
CA ARG A 219 -5.74 -18.27 9.86
C ARG A 219 -5.91 -18.86 8.47
N HIS A 220 -5.50 -18.14 7.43
CA HIS A 220 -5.62 -18.57 6.03
C HIS A 220 -4.33 -19.19 5.49
N ARG A 221 -3.33 -19.50 6.33
CA ARG A 221 -2.04 -20.09 5.94
C ARG A 221 -1.36 -19.36 4.80
N LEU A 222 -1.52 -18.03 4.70
CA LEU A 222 -0.99 -17.20 3.63
C LEU A 222 0.54 -17.07 3.72
N PRO A 223 1.24 -16.74 2.62
CA PRO A 223 2.62 -16.32 2.68
C PRO A 223 2.76 -15.01 3.46
N GLN A 224 4.00 -14.63 3.75
CA GLN A 224 4.30 -13.35 4.40
C GLN A 224 3.67 -12.18 3.64
N LYS A 225 3.09 -11.21 4.37
CA LYS A 225 2.47 -10.02 3.78
C LYS A 225 3.31 -8.79 4.04
N LEU A 226 3.33 -7.87 3.08
CA LEU A 226 3.79 -6.50 3.34
C LEU A 226 2.87 -5.85 4.38
N PHE A 227 3.48 -5.23 5.36
CA PHE A 227 2.83 -4.33 6.30
C PHE A 227 3.73 -3.09 6.43
N MET A 228 3.24 -1.96 5.97
CA MET A 228 4.01 -0.74 5.82
C MET A 228 3.48 0.35 6.73
N VAL A 229 4.37 1.24 7.16
CA VAL A 229 4.04 2.50 7.82
C VAL A 229 4.84 3.61 7.15
N HIS A 230 4.17 4.62 6.62
CA HIS A 230 4.77 5.81 6.04
C HIS A 230 5.27 6.74 7.14
N GLN A 231 6.41 7.38 6.90
CA GLN A 231 6.96 8.32 7.86
C GLN A 231 8.04 9.22 7.25
N PHE A 232 7.89 10.52 7.41
CA PHE A 232 8.94 11.52 7.09
C PHE A 232 9.30 12.44 8.27
N ARG A 233 8.55 12.36 9.39
CA ARG A 233 8.85 13.06 10.64
C ARG A 233 8.84 12.07 11.80
N THR A 234 9.66 12.31 12.81
CA THR A 234 9.80 11.39 13.96
C THR A 234 8.54 11.31 14.82
N ASP A 235 7.73 12.35 14.86
CA ASP A 235 6.48 12.45 15.63
C ASP A 235 5.26 11.79 14.96
N MET A 236 5.33 11.47 13.66
CA MET A 236 4.23 10.81 12.95
C MET A 236 3.93 9.40 13.49
N VAL A 237 4.92 8.69 14.02
CA VAL A 237 4.72 7.39 14.66
C VAL A 237 5.23 7.45 16.09
N GLN A 238 4.32 7.79 17.02
CA GLN A 238 4.65 7.95 18.43
C GLN A 238 5.04 6.59 19.04
N HIS A 239 6.19 6.56 19.72
CA HIS A 239 6.75 5.35 20.31
C HIS A 239 7.02 4.22 19.31
N ILE A 240 7.59 4.56 18.15
CA ILE A 240 7.87 3.59 17.06
C ILE A 240 8.68 2.38 17.54
N GLU A 241 9.51 2.55 18.57
CA GLU A 241 10.27 1.47 19.21
C GLU A 241 9.39 0.40 19.87
N ARG A 242 8.11 0.69 20.12
CA ARG A 242 7.10 -0.22 20.69
C ARG A 242 6.28 -0.94 19.62
N VAL A 243 6.51 -0.67 18.34
CA VAL A 243 5.85 -1.40 17.25
C VAL A 243 6.32 -2.86 17.25
N ARG A 244 5.38 -3.80 17.34
CA ARG A 244 5.66 -5.24 17.45
C ARG A 244 5.89 -5.85 16.07
N ARG A 245 6.93 -6.68 15.97
CA ARG A 245 7.21 -7.46 14.77
C ARG A 245 6.41 -8.78 14.78
N HIS A 246 5.97 -9.21 13.59
CA HIS A 246 5.28 -10.48 13.38
C HIS A 246 6.01 -11.28 12.30
N LYS A 247 6.39 -12.53 12.57
CA LYS A 247 7.10 -13.40 11.59
C LYS A 247 6.36 -13.55 10.24
N VAL A 248 5.03 -13.44 10.26
CA VAL A 248 4.18 -13.54 9.08
C VAL A 248 3.98 -12.21 8.33
N LEU A 249 4.58 -11.11 8.81
CA LEU A 249 4.56 -9.81 8.18
C LEU A 249 5.98 -9.36 7.84
N ALA A 250 6.19 -8.85 6.64
CA ALA A 250 7.36 -8.08 6.26
C ALA A 250 7.06 -6.62 6.62
N MET A 251 7.57 -6.19 7.78
CA MET A 251 7.33 -4.84 8.30
C MET A 251 8.25 -3.85 7.56
N VAL A 252 7.66 -2.84 6.93
CA VAL A 252 8.38 -1.79 6.19
C VAL A 252 8.12 -0.45 6.86
N GLN A 253 9.18 0.31 7.12
CA GLN A 253 9.11 1.75 7.37
C GLN A 253 9.42 2.46 6.05
N HIS A 254 8.41 3.13 5.49
CA HIS A 254 8.53 3.81 4.21
C HIS A 254 8.82 5.29 4.43
N VAL A 255 10.04 5.71 4.10
CA VAL A 255 10.45 7.12 4.24
C VAL A 255 10.03 7.86 2.98
N ASP A 256 9.10 8.79 3.13
CA ASP A 256 8.36 9.41 2.04
C ASP A 256 8.37 10.96 2.03
N GLY A 257 9.38 11.58 2.63
CA GLY A 257 9.60 13.02 2.46
C GLY A 257 10.09 13.35 1.04
N PHE A 258 9.64 14.46 0.49
CA PHE A 258 10.07 15.01 -0.79
C PHE A 258 11.05 16.18 -0.63
N GLY A 259 11.68 16.62 -1.73
CA GLY A 259 12.59 17.76 -1.80
C GLY A 259 13.90 17.44 -2.49
N SER A 260 14.98 18.16 -2.14
CA SER A 260 16.32 17.88 -2.68
C SER A 260 16.88 16.56 -2.12
N GLN A 261 17.85 15.97 -2.83
CA GLN A 261 18.53 14.77 -2.34
C GLN A 261 19.07 14.95 -0.91
N GLN A 262 19.65 16.10 -0.60
CA GLN A 262 20.15 16.38 0.74
C GLN A 262 19.05 16.36 1.80
N GLN A 263 17.91 16.99 1.53
CA GLN A 263 16.75 17.00 2.45
C GLN A 263 16.21 15.58 2.65
N LYS A 264 16.07 14.81 1.58
CA LYS A 264 15.60 13.41 1.63
C LYS A 264 16.57 12.52 2.40
N LEU A 265 17.88 12.66 2.22
CA LEU A 265 18.89 11.93 3.00
C LEU A 265 18.84 12.29 4.48
N SER A 266 18.70 13.58 4.79
CA SER A 266 18.54 14.04 6.18
C SER A 266 17.31 13.40 6.82
N THR A 267 16.16 13.42 6.13
CA THR A 267 14.93 12.76 6.58
C THR A 267 15.16 11.26 6.77
N TYR A 268 15.76 10.58 5.79
CA TYR A 268 16.00 9.15 5.84
C TYR A 268 16.85 8.75 7.04
N HIS A 269 17.97 9.44 7.28
CA HIS A 269 18.84 9.13 8.43
C HIS A 269 18.18 9.44 9.77
N ASN A 270 17.35 10.47 9.84
CA ASN A 270 16.67 10.87 11.06
C ASN A 270 15.60 9.86 11.50
N VAL A 271 14.76 9.40 10.55
CA VAL A 271 13.60 8.56 10.88
C VAL A 271 13.89 7.06 10.79
N ALA A 272 14.84 6.59 9.96
CA ALA A 272 15.07 5.18 9.70
C ALA A 272 15.37 4.34 10.97
N ARG A 273 14.73 3.18 11.07
CA ARG A 273 14.90 2.21 12.17
C ARG A 273 15.22 0.81 11.63
N PRO A 274 16.43 0.61 11.04
CA PRO A 274 16.79 -0.63 10.33
C PRO A 274 16.79 -1.88 11.20
N GLN A 275 16.92 -1.74 12.54
CA GLN A 275 16.85 -2.86 13.46
C GLN A 275 15.44 -3.44 13.61
N ARG A 276 14.42 -2.66 13.20
CA ARG A 276 13.01 -3.02 13.40
C ARG A 276 12.27 -3.28 12.12
N PHE A 277 12.65 -2.58 11.04
CA PHE A 277 11.94 -2.56 9.77
C PHE A 277 12.87 -2.84 8.60
N HIS A 278 12.33 -3.41 7.54
CA HIS A 278 12.85 -3.18 6.21
C HIS A 278 12.61 -1.72 5.85
N LEU A 279 13.52 -1.09 5.13
CA LEU A 279 13.39 0.33 4.84
C LEU A 279 12.88 0.54 3.42
N GLY A 280 11.93 1.48 3.30
CA GLY A 280 11.42 2.00 2.05
C GLY A 280 11.90 3.43 1.80
N PHE A 281 11.97 3.82 0.53
CA PHE A 281 12.36 5.16 0.08
C PHE A 281 11.45 5.59 -1.06
N LYS A 282 10.71 6.68 -0.89
CA LYS A 282 9.77 7.20 -1.88
C LYS A 282 10.46 8.25 -2.75
N LEU A 283 10.16 8.22 -4.02
CA LEU A 283 10.63 9.15 -5.04
C LEU A 283 9.43 9.86 -5.65
N PHE A 284 9.52 11.17 -5.78
CA PHE A 284 8.44 12.01 -6.29
C PHE A 284 8.88 12.63 -7.60
N TYR A 285 8.19 12.29 -8.71
CA TYR A 285 8.55 12.79 -10.03
C TYR A 285 8.43 14.32 -10.15
N ASP A 286 7.43 14.88 -9.47
CA ASP A 286 7.11 16.31 -9.60
C ASP A 286 7.68 17.15 -8.44
N GLU A 287 7.79 16.60 -7.21
CA GLU A 287 8.16 17.35 -6.01
C GLU A 287 9.63 17.22 -5.63
N ASP A 288 10.33 16.18 -6.10
CA ASP A 288 11.77 16.07 -5.87
C ASP A 288 12.51 16.98 -6.84
N SER A 289 13.21 17.98 -6.32
CA SER A 289 13.98 18.92 -7.15
C SER A 289 15.22 18.30 -7.82
N ASP A 290 15.67 17.15 -7.31
CA ASP A 290 16.79 16.35 -7.81
C ASP A 290 16.52 14.88 -7.53
N LEU A 291 15.91 14.21 -8.50
CA LEU A 291 15.44 12.84 -8.35
C LEU A 291 16.59 11.86 -8.25
N PHE A 292 16.60 11.04 -7.19
CA PHE A 292 17.58 9.96 -7.05
C PHE A 292 17.49 8.95 -8.20
N THR A 293 18.65 8.62 -8.77
CA THR A 293 18.76 7.51 -9.71
C THR A 293 18.64 6.15 -9.00
N PRO A 294 18.25 5.09 -9.71
CA PRO A 294 18.22 3.73 -9.13
C PRO A 294 19.57 3.28 -8.55
N ARG A 295 20.69 3.74 -9.11
CA ARG A 295 22.04 3.45 -8.62
C ARG A 295 22.29 4.09 -7.26
N GLU A 296 21.95 5.35 -7.11
CA GLU A 296 22.09 6.09 -5.86
C GLU A 296 21.21 5.50 -4.77
N VAL A 297 19.93 5.22 -5.05
CA VAL A 297 19.03 4.57 -4.07
C VAL A 297 19.58 3.21 -3.62
N ARG A 298 20.13 2.38 -4.52
CA ARG A 298 20.78 1.12 -4.14
C ARG A 298 22.03 1.32 -3.28
N GLY A 299 22.68 2.48 -3.40
CA GLY A 299 23.85 2.87 -2.61
C GLY A 299 23.52 3.34 -1.19
N LEU A 300 22.28 3.70 -0.89
CA LEU A 300 21.88 4.25 0.39
C LEU A 300 22.22 3.31 1.57
N ARG A 301 22.56 3.92 2.68
CA ARG A 301 22.78 3.23 3.96
C ARG A 301 22.02 4.00 5.06
N PRO A 302 21.27 3.27 5.92
CA PRO A 302 20.95 1.83 5.86
C PRO A 302 20.34 1.41 4.53
N ARG A 303 20.40 0.10 4.17
CA ARG A 303 19.96 -0.41 2.87
C ARG A 303 18.46 -0.25 2.65
N VAL A 304 18.08 0.21 1.47
CA VAL A 304 16.70 0.26 1.00
C VAL A 304 16.28 -1.11 0.42
N ASP A 305 15.12 -1.59 0.84
CA ASP A 305 14.49 -2.84 0.39
C ASP A 305 13.21 -2.61 -0.43
N TYR A 306 12.59 -1.44 -0.29
CA TYR A 306 11.37 -1.03 -0.98
C TYR A 306 11.54 0.38 -1.57
N VAL A 307 11.12 0.60 -2.81
CA VAL A 307 11.14 1.90 -3.47
C VAL A 307 9.75 2.16 -4.06
N SER A 308 9.18 3.34 -3.88
CA SER A 308 7.99 3.75 -4.62
C SER A 308 8.24 5.04 -5.39
N TYR A 309 7.52 5.19 -6.49
CA TYR A 309 7.41 6.41 -7.27
C TYR A 309 5.99 6.96 -7.17
N GLN A 310 5.89 8.25 -6.91
CA GLN A 310 4.65 9.02 -6.95
C GLN A 310 4.72 10.06 -8.05
#